data_ead49ac0eb2bec8435685ea7db0acba6
#
_entry.id   ead49ac0eb2bec8435685ea7db0acba6
#
_cell.length_a   1.000
_cell.length_b   1.000
_cell.length_c   1.000
_cell.angle_alpha   90.00
_cell.angle_beta   90.00
_cell.angle_gamma   90.00
#
_symmetry.space_group_name_H-M   'P 1'
#
loop_
_entity.id
_entity.type
_entity.pdbx_description
1 polymer ?
#
loop_
_entity_poly.entity_id
_entity_poly.type
_entity_poly.pdbx_seq_one_letter_code
_entity_poly.pdbx_strand_id
1 'polypeptide(L)'
;SSVYSNTIYYLTKIPNLKIHDLNSSNGIKYLKAEKSFKVGIVENNVQCNKPSENDIKNKFKIIKKNLERYEKVFLEKINLKYVVLCENLKVADIKTAGVPNHKVKTLIIDIKSDPRYFERSIHHELFHMADDSYDNLFSYDKWEKFNILDFQYAECSTCSNRSDLSLIKDSNGFITEYSMSTASEDMAEVFSFMMTDMDNLSIISQDDSILNNKINFIVSEIQKIDNNFKFK
;
A
#
# COMPACT_ATOMS: atom_id res chain seq x y z
N SER A 1 21.22 11.34 -8.56
CA SER A 1 20.29 11.88 -9.58
C SER A 1 20.11 10.95 -10.77
N SER A 2 21.17 10.24 -11.16
CA SER A 2 21.14 9.37 -12.35
C SER A 2 20.22 8.17 -12.24
N VAL A 3 20.06 7.59 -11.03
CA VAL A 3 19.23 6.38 -10.83
C VAL A 3 17.75 6.64 -11.08
N TYR A 4 17.22 7.77 -10.59
CA TYR A 4 15.81 8.11 -10.77
C TYR A 4 15.47 8.47 -12.21
N SER A 5 16.34 9.27 -12.86
CA SER A 5 16.14 9.61 -14.27
C SER A 5 16.23 8.37 -15.17
N ASN A 6 17.13 7.45 -14.85
CA ASN A 6 17.23 6.18 -15.56
C ASN A 6 16.00 5.30 -15.35
N THR A 7 15.47 5.24 -14.11
CA THR A 7 14.27 4.44 -13.84
C THR A 7 13.05 4.97 -14.60
N ILE A 8 12.82 6.27 -14.62
CA ILE A 8 11.72 6.85 -15.38
C ILE A 8 11.91 6.62 -16.89
N TYR A 9 13.14 6.71 -17.37
CA TYR A 9 13.47 6.42 -18.76
C TYR A 9 13.09 4.98 -19.13
N TYR A 10 13.46 4.00 -18.29
CA TYR A 10 13.11 2.60 -18.52
C TYR A 10 11.63 2.35 -18.44
N LEU A 11 10.93 2.96 -17.50
CA LEU A 11 9.47 2.82 -17.38
C LEU A 11 8.75 3.35 -18.62
N THR A 12 9.19 4.49 -19.15
CA THR A 12 8.59 5.06 -20.37
C THR A 12 8.99 4.30 -21.64
N LYS A 13 10.04 3.48 -21.58
CA LYS A 13 10.42 2.57 -22.68
C LYS A 13 9.67 1.26 -22.67
N ILE A 14 8.98 0.91 -21.57
CA ILE A 14 7.98 -0.13 -21.63
C ILE A 14 6.90 0.33 -22.62
N PRO A 15 6.62 -0.41 -23.71
CA PRO A 15 5.86 0.12 -24.84
C PRO A 15 4.47 0.64 -24.52
N ASN A 16 3.99 0.39 -23.33
CA ASN A 16 2.60 0.60 -22.94
C ASN A 16 2.44 1.56 -21.76
N LEU A 17 3.50 2.29 -21.38
CA LEU A 17 3.44 3.31 -20.33
C LEU A 17 3.68 4.72 -20.90
N LYS A 18 2.96 5.69 -20.36
CA LYS A 18 3.04 7.10 -20.72
C LYS A 18 3.06 7.96 -19.46
N ILE A 19 3.79 9.07 -19.50
CA ILE A 19 3.80 10.06 -18.43
C ILE A 19 2.40 10.69 -18.32
N HIS A 20 1.87 10.74 -17.11
CA HIS A 20 0.58 11.39 -16.81
C HIS A 20 0.76 12.72 -16.08
N ASP A 21 1.54 12.76 -14.98
CA ASP A 21 1.78 13.98 -14.20
C ASP A 21 3.16 13.90 -13.53
N LEU A 22 3.97 14.97 -13.73
CA LEU A 22 5.28 15.12 -13.11
C LEU A 22 5.32 16.24 -12.06
N ASN A 23 4.17 16.87 -11.76
CA ASN A 23 4.09 18.11 -10.99
C ASN A 23 3.57 17.91 -9.56
N SER A 24 3.91 16.80 -8.90
CA SER A 24 3.52 16.62 -7.52
C SER A 24 4.43 17.39 -6.56
N SER A 25 3.88 17.84 -5.42
CA SER A 25 4.62 18.58 -4.39
C SER A 25 5.71 17.77 -3.70
N ASN A 26 5.55 16.44 -3.63
CA ASN A 26 6.48 15.55 -2.93
C ASN A 26 7.38 14.72 -3.88
N GLY A 27 7.39 15.06 -5.15
CA GLY A 27 8.27 14.46 -6.14
C GLY A 27 7.79 13.15 -6.76
N ILE A 28 6.60 12.66 -6.44
CA ILE A 28 6.02 11.48 -7.12
C ILE A 28 5.82 11.79 -8.60
N LYS A 29 6.20 10.83 -9.45
CA LYS A 29 5.97 10.86 -10.89
C LYS A 29 4.87 9.86 -11.24
N TYR A 30 3.81 10.35 -11.87
CA TYR A 30 2.66 9.52 -12.24
C TYR A 30 2.74 9.10 -13.70
N LEU A 31 2.58 7.80 -13.93
CA LEU A 31 2.53 7.18 -15.25
C LEU A 31 1.18 6.49 -15.41
N LYS A 32 0.77 6.27 -16.64
CA LYS A 32 -0.46 5.52 -16.93
C LYS A 32 -0.20 4.46 -18.01
N ALA A 33 -0.93 3.37 -17.94
CA ALA A 33 -0.93 2.39 -19.03
C ALA A 33 -1.62 2.98 -20.24
N GLU A 34 -0.92 3.07 -21.38
CA GLU A 34 -1.46 3.53 -22.65
C GLU A 34 -2.12 2.37 -23.42
N LYS A 35 -1.64 1.15 -23.19
CA LYS A 35 -2.17 -0.10 -23.70
C LYS A 35 -2.11 -1.15 -22.60
N SER A 36 -2.89 -2.19 -22.73
CA SER A 36 -2.78 -3.33 -21.83
C SER A 36 -1.42 -4.01 -21.97
N PHE A 37 -0.84 -4.44 -20.86
CA PHE A 37 0.43 -5.14 -20.87
C PHE A 37 0.47 -6.27 -19.84
N LYS A 38 1.37 -7.20 -20.08
CA LYS A 38 1.71 -8.30 -19.18
C LYS A 38 3.23 -8.39 -19.14
N VAL A 39 3.82 -8.15 -17.96
CA VAL A 39 5.27 -8.13 -17.77
C VAL A 39 5.69 -9.05 -16.65
N GLY A 40 6.92 -9.56 -16.71
CA GLY A 40 7.49 -10.46 -15.71
C GLY A 40 7.49 -11.91 -16.17
N ILE A 41 7.95 -12.79 -15.27
CA ILE A 41 7.99 -14.24 -15.51
C ILE A 41 6.61 -14.86 -15.36
N VAL A 42 6.40 -16.00 -15.97
CA VAL A 42 5.08 -16.67 -16.07
C VAL A 42 4.38 -16.82 -14.72
N GLU A 43 5.12 -17.13 -13.66
CA GLU A 43 4.58 -17.40 -12.33
C GLU A 43 4.29 -16.13 -11.52
N ASN A 44 4.93 -14.99 -11.87
CA ASN A 44 4.80 -13.71 -11.17
C ASN A 44 4.58 -12.55 -12.12
N ASN A 45 3.89 -12.78 -13.23
CA ASN A 45 3.60 -11.72 -14.17
C ASN A 45 2.61 -10.70 -13.61
N VAL A 46 2.82 -9.44 -13.99
CA VAL A 46 1.91 -8.33 -13.69
C VAL A 46 1.13 -8.00 -14.94
N GLN A 47 -0.18 -8.03 -14.86
CA GLN A 47 -1.10 -7.64 -15.93
C GLN A 47 -1.78 -6.32 -15.60
N CYS A 48 -1.82 -5.42 -16.54
CA CYS A 48 -2.38 -4.09 -16.37
C CYS A 48 -3.11 -3.70 -17.67
N ASN A 49 -4.35 -3.28 -17.54
CA ASN A 49 -5.13 -2.79 -18.68
C ASN A 49 -5.08 -1.27 -18.73
N LYS A 50 -5.20 -0.72 -19.94
CA LYS A 50 -5.33 0.72 -20.15
C LYS A 50 -6.55 1.23 -19.41
N PRO A 51 -6.41 2.22 -18.51
CA PRO A 51 -7.57 2.85 -17.90
C PRO A 51 -8.31 3.77 -18.87
N SER A 52 -9.62 3.88 -18.72
CA SER A 52 -10.39 4.85 -19.47
C SER A 52 -10.04 6.28 -19.01
N GLU A 53 -10.13 7.25 -19.92
CA GLU A 53 -9.86 8.66 -19.61
C GLU A 53 -10.80 9.19 -18.51
N ASN A 54 -12.04 8.74 -18.50
CA ASN A 54 -13.01 9.14 -17.48
C ASN A 54 -12.66 8.59 -16.10
N ASP A 55 -12.24 7.34 -16.01
CA ASP A 55 -11.82 6.71 -14.76
C ASP A 55 -10.54 7.36 -14.21
N ILE A 56 -9.57 7.66 -15.07
CA ILE A 56 -8.37 8.42 -14.68
C ILE A 56 -8.77 9.77 -14.10
N LYS A 57 -9.59 10.54 -14.80
CA LYS A 57 -10.01 11.88 -14.36
C LYS A 57 -10.64 11.85 -12.98
N ASN A 58 -11.48 10.87 -12.70
CA ASN A 58 -12.18 10.74 -11.42
C ASN A 58 -11.27 10.23 -10.29
N LYS A 59 -10.42 9.25 -10.59
CA LYS A 59 -9.62 8.56 -9.56
C LYS A 59 -8.27 9.21 -9.30
N PHE A 60 -7.68 9.85 -10.28
CA PHE A 60 -6.37 10.47 -10.10
C PHE A 60 -6.38 11.55 -9.02
N LYS A 61 -7.44 12.32 -8.93
CA LYS A 61 -7.60 13.34 -7.88
C LYS A 61 -7.55 12.73 -6.48
N ILE A 62 -8.19 11.58 -6.31
CA ILE A 62 -8.22 10.85 -5.04
C ILE A 62 -6.82 10.32 -4.71
N ILE A 63 -6.17 9.71 -5.68
CA ILE A 63 -4.81 9.17 -5.52
C ILE A 63 -3.85 10.29 -5.12
N LYS A 64 -3.85 11.38 -5.88
CA LYS A 64 -2.95 12.52 -5.67
C LYS A 64 -3.17 13.15 -4.29
N LYS A 65 -4.43 13.39 -3.91
CA LYS A 65 -4.81 13.92 -2.60
C LYS A 65 -4.25 13.06 -1.46
N ASN A 66 -4.36 11.75 -1.55
CA ASN A 66 -3.89 10.84 -0.51
C ASN A 66 -2.36 10.76 -0.48
N LEU A 67 -1.72 10.66 -1.63
CA LEU A 67 -0.25 10.53 -1.69
C LEU A 67 0.48 11.85 -1.39
N GLU A 68 -0.11 13.01 -1.65
CA GLU A 68 0.48 14.30 -1.28
C GLU A 68 0.54 14.55 0.23
N ARG A 69 -0.12 13.73 1.04
CA ARG A 69 0.02 13.76 2.50
C ARG A 69 1.40 13.31 2.99
N TYR A 70 2.17 12.65 2.14
CA TYR A 70 3.50 12.16 2.47
C TYR A 70 4.57 13.14 2.03
N GLU A 71 5.50 13.45 2.94
CA GLU A 71 6.63 14.32 2.66
C GLU A 71 7.63 13.63 1.72
N LYS A 72 8.29 14.43 0.90
CA LYS A 72 9.30 13.93 -0.04
C LYS A 72 10.38 13.10 0.63
N VAL A 73 10.87 13.56 1.80
CA VAL A 73 11.91 12.86 2.55
C VAL A 73 11.45 11.45 2.97
N PHE A 74 10.21 11.33 3.44
CA PHE A 74 9.64 10.03 3.81
C PHE A 74 9.55 9.10 2.59
N LEU A 75 9.01 9.61 1.48
CA LEU A 75 8.86 8.82 0.25
C LEU A 75 10.21 8.33 -0.29
N GLU A 76 11.25 9.16 -0.23
CA GLU A 76 12.61 8.75 -0.60
C GLU A 76 13.11 7.61 0.29
N LYS A 77 12.84 7.68 1.60
CA LYS A 77 13.28 6.67 2.57
C LYS A 77 12.55 5.34 2.42
N ILE A 78 11.32 5.34 1.89
CA ILE A 78 10.58 4.10 1.61
C ILE A 78 10.68 3.66 0.15
N ASN A 79 11.52 4.33 -0.64
CA ASN A 79 11.76 4.01 -2.05
C ASN A 79 10.51 4.11 -2.92
N LEU A 80 9.66 5.12 -2.71
CA LEU A 80 8.52 5.40 -3.58
C LEU A 80 8.78 6.65 -4.41
N LYS A 81 8.86 6.47 -5.72
CA LYS A 81 9.09 7.57 -6.68
C LYS A 81 8.05 7.60 -7.79
N TYR A 82 7.62 6.45 -8.26
CA TYR A 82 6.75 6.32 -9.42
C TYR A 82 5.45 5.64 -9.04
N VAL A 83 4.35 6.17 -9.55
CA VAL A 83 3.01 5.57 -9.41
C VAL A 83 2.46 5.32 -10.80
N VAL A 84 2.08 4.08 -11.08
CA VAL A 84 1.52 3.65 -12.38
C VAL A 84 0.02 3.41 -12.22
N LEU A 85 -0.78 4.08 -13.04
CA LEU A 85 -2.24 3.98 -13.04
C LEU A 85 -2.69 2.95 -14.08
N CYS A 86 -3.45 1.95 -13.66
CA CYS A 86 -4.02 0.96 -14.58
C CYS A 86 -5.37 0.44 -14.09
N GLU A 87 -5.99 -0.41 -14.90
CA GLU A 87 -7.24 -1.10 -14.57
C GLU A 87 -7.04 -2.61 -14.61
N ASN A 88 -7.85 -3.34 -13.83
CA ASN A 88 -7.83 -4.79 -13.77
C ASN A 88 -6.43 -5.36 -13.52
N LEU A 89 -5.78 -4.78 -12.53
CA LEU A 89 -4.43 -5.20 -12.12
C LEU A 89 -4.47 -6.62 -11.56
N LYS A 90 -3.57 -7.46 -12.05
CA LYS A 90 -3.42 -8.85 -11.59
C LYS A 90 -1.95 -9.20 -11.45
N VAL A 91 -1.64 -10.01 -10.45
CA VAL A 91 -0.33 -10.64 -10.28
C VAL A 91 -0.56 -12.15 -10.30
N ALA A 92 0.12 -12.87 -11.19
CA ALA A 92 -0.06 -14.32 -11.37
C ALA A 92 -1.56 -14.70 -11.51
N ASP A 93 -2.29 -13.93 -12.31
CA ASP A 93 -3.73 -14.06 -12.57
C ASP A 93 -4.64 -13.78 -11.35
N ILE A 94 -4.10 -13.36 -10.23
CA ILE A 94 -4.85 -12.98 -9.04
C ILE A 94 -5.06 -11.45 -9.01
N LYS A 95 -6.30 -11.03 -8.87
CA LYS A 95 -6.67 -9.62 -8.80
C LYS A 95 -6.11 -8.96 -7.54
N THR A 96 -5.54 -7.76 -7.69
CA THR A 96 -4.99 -6.99 -6.58
C THR A 96 -5.28 -5.49 -6.74
N ALA A 97 -5.38 -4.77 -5.63
CA ALA A 97 -5.59 -3.32 -5.64
C ALA A 97 -4.29 -2.56 -5.98
N GLY A 98 -3.13 -3.12 -5.68
CA GLY A 98 -1.86 -2.50 -5.95
C GLY A 98 -0.70 -3.49 -5.97
N VAL A 99 0.38 -3.08 -6.59
CA VAL A 99 1.64 -3.84 -6.64
C VAL A 99 2.78 -2.91 -6.22
N PRO A 100 3.22 -3.00 -4.96
CA PRO A 100 4.39 -2.27 -4.51
C PRO A 100 5.68 -2.97 -4.94
N ASN A 101 6.65 -2.22 -5.43
CA ASN A 101 7.99 -2.74 -5.74
C ASN A 101 9.04 -1.69 -5.41
N HIS A 102 9.64 -1.79 -4.22
CA HIS A 102 10.65 -0.86 -3.74
C HIS A 102 11.94 -0.88 -4.56
N LYS A 103 12.28 -2.01 -5.19
CA LYS A 103 13.52 -2.14 -6.00
C LYS A 103 13.51 -1.26 -7.23
N VAL A 104 12.34 -1.07 -7.84
CA VAL A 104 12.14 -0.15 -8.97
C VAL A 104 11.38 1.12 -8.57
N LYS A 105 11.24 1.36 -7.28
CA LYS A 105 10.64 2.57 -6.68
C LYS A 105 9.25 2.89 -7.20
N THR A 106 8.47 1.86 -7.48
CA THR A 106 7.19 1.96 -8.18
C THR A 106 6.06 1.31 -7.39
N LEU A 107 4.94 2.00 -7.35
CA LEU A 107 3.66 1.47 -6.90
C LEU A 107 2.69 1.49 -8.07
N ILE A 108 2.16 0.33 -8.45
CA ILE A 108 1.11 0.21 -9.46
C ILE A 108 -0.24 0.17 -8.73
N ILE A 109 -1.20 0.97 -9.19
CA ILE A 109 -2.52 1.07 -8.56
C ILE A 109 -3.60 0.69 -9.57
N ASP A 110 -4.52 -0.18 -9.16
CA ASP A 110 -5.74 -0.47 -9.90
C ASP A 110 -6.79 0.61 -9.57
N ILE A 111 -7.03 1.51 -10.52
CA ILE A 111 -8.00 2.60 -10.33
C ILE A 111 -9.46 2.11 -10.34
N LYS A 112 -9.70 0.84 -10.69
CA LYS A 112 -11.01 0.18 -10.63
C LYS A 112 -11.19 -0.74 -9.42
N SER A 113 -10.28 -0.72 -8.46
CA SER A 113 -10.48 -1.44 -7.22
C SER A 113 -11.72 -0.91 -6.47
N ASP A 114 -12.23 -1.68 -5.53
CA ASP A 114 -13.50 -1.41 -4.85
C ASP A 114 -13.53 0.03 -4.29
N PRO A 115 -14.48 0.88 -4.74
CA PRO A 115 -14.55 2.29 -4.30
C PRO A 115 -14.68 2.46 -2.78
N ARG A 116 -15.28 1.48 -2.08
CA ARG A 116 -15.45 1.53 -0.61
C ARG A 116 -14.12 1.53 0.12
N TYR A 117 -13.11 0.90 -0.47
CA TYR A 117 -11.80 0.69 0.15
C TYR A 117 -10.66 1.36 -0.61
N PHE A 118 -10.98 2.16 -1.64
CA PHE A 118 -9.99 2.68 -2.58
C PHE A 118 -8.96 3.58 -1.89
N GLU A 119 -9.39 4.56 -1.12
CA GLU A 119 -8.44 5.45 -0.42
C GLU A 119 -7.58 4.68 0.58
N ARG A 120 -8.20 3.78 1.34
CA ARG A 120 -7.49 2.96 2.31
C ARG A 120 -6.47 2.05 1.64
N SER A 121 -6.80 1.47 0.48
CA SER A 121 -5.89 0.59 -0.26
C SER A 121 -4.62 1.31 -0.70
N ILE A 122 -4.68 2.60 -1.02
CA ILE A 122 -3.49 3.39 -1.38
C ILE A 122 -2.48 3.39 -0.23
N HIS A 123 -2.95 3.66 0.97
CA HIS A 123 -2.08 3.69 2.17
C HIS A 123 -1.62 2.29 2.58
N HIS A 124 -2.46 1.28 2.41
CA HIS A 124 -2.12 -0.13 2.63
C HIS A 124 -0.93 -0.54 1.76
N GLU A 125 -0.99 -0.25 0.47
CA GLU A 125 0.09 -0.60 -0.47
C GLU A 125 1.35 0.24 -0.23
N LEU A 126 1.19 1.50 0.16
CA LEU A 126 2.33 2.34 0.54
C LEU A 126 3.05 1.77 1.77
N PHE A 127 2.32 1.23 2.73
CA PHE A 127 2.95 0.57 3.89
C PHE A 127 3.83 -0.59 3.46
N HIS A 128 3.42 -1.39 2.48
CA HIS A 128 4.26 -2.47 1.95
C HIS A 128 5.57 -1.95 1.34
N MET A 129 5.55 -0.77 0.70
CA MET A 129 6.79 -0.12 0.25
C MET A 129 7.73 0.17 1.43
N ALA A 130 7.19 0.67 2.53
CA ALA A 130 7.96 0.96 3.74
C ALA A 130 8.52 -0.32 4.36
N ASP A 131 7.70 -1.34 4.52
CA ASP A 131 8.09 -2.62 5.12
C ASP A 131 9.17 -3.32 4.26
N ASP A 132 8.97 -3.37 2.96
CA ASP A 132 9.90 -4.02 2.03
C ASP A 132 11.23 -3.27 1.88
N SER A 133 11.25 -1.98 2.18
CA SER A 133 12.45 -1.13 2.06
C SER A 133 13.43 -1.32 3.20
N TYR A 134 13.01 -1.92 4.31
CA TYR A 134 13.84 -2.11 5.49
C TYR A 134 13.84 -3.57 5.91
N ASP A 135 15.03 -4.10 6.09
CA ASP A 135 15.20 -5.47 6.54
C ASP A 135 14.85 -5.57 8.04
N ASN A 136 13.70 -6.17 8.34
CA ASN A 136 13.22 -6.44 9.69
C ASN A 136 13.02 -5.21 10.60
N LEU A 137 12.78 -4.03 10.06
CA LEU A 137 12.40 -2.86 10.87
C LEU A 137 11.04 -3.10 11.54
N PHE A 138 10.05 -3.51 10.76
CA PHE A 138 8.73 -3.91 11.27
C PHE A 138 8.79 -5.39 11.63
N SER A 139 9.29 -5.70 12.83
CA SER A 139 9.51 -7.09 13.27
C SER A 139 8.20 -7.86 13.37
N TYR A 140 8.03 -8.88 12.53
CA TYR A 140 6.86 -9.76 12.57
C TYR A 140 6.81 -10.56 13.87
N ASP A 141 7.95 -10.99 14.40
CA ASP A 141 8.03 -11.71 15.66
C ASP A 141 7.51 -10.88 16.84
N LYS A 142 7.87 -9.60 16.89
CA LYS A 142 7.35 -8.68 17.92
C LYS A 142 5.87 -8.43 17.75
N TRP A 143 5.42 -8.24 16.52
CA TRP A 143 4.03 -7.99 16.18
C TRP A 143 3.13 -9.16 16.57
N GLU A 144 3.52 -10.36 16.20
CA GLU A 144 2.76 -11.58 16.49
C GLU A 144 2.52 -11.79 17.99
N LYS A 145 3.46 -11.36 18.83
CA LYS A 145 3.34 -11.44 20.29
C LYS A 145 2.27 -10.54 20.88
N PHE A 146 1.77 -9.57 20.16
CA PHE A 146 0.63 -8.77 20.61
C PHE A 146 -0.68 -9.57 20.55
N ASN A 147 -0.79 -10.54 19.69
CA ASN A 147 -1.99 -11.34 19.49
C ASN A 147 -2.22 -12.29 20.67
N ILE A 148 -3.47 -12.75 20.81
CA ILE A 148 -3.79 -13.80 21.78
C ILE A 148 -3.02 -15.09 21.46
N LEU A 149 -2.70 -15.87 22.49
CA LEU A 149 -1.83 -17.06 22.38
C LEU A 149 -2.28 -18.08 21.32
N ASP A 150 -3.58 -18.26 21.19
CA ASP A 150 -4.14 -19.29 20.30
C ASP A 150 -4.28 -18.82 18.84
N PHE A 151 -3.94 -17.56 18.55
CA PHE A 151 -4.06 -17.03 17.19
C PHE A 151 -2.83 -17.38 16.36
N GLN A 152 -3.06 -17.81 15.13
CA GLN A 152 -2.01 -18.04 14.13
C GLN A 152 -2.39 -17.38 12.80
N TYR A 153 -1.44 -16.64 12.21
CA TYR A 153 -1.58 -16.18 10.84
C TYR A 153 -1.47 -17.35 9.86
N ALA A 154 -2.01 -17.17 8.65
CA ALA A 154 -1.80 -18.09 7.56
C ALA A 154 -0.37 -17.95 6.99
N GLU A 155 0.07 -18.92 6.17
CA GLU A 155 1.38 -18.89 5.53
C GLU A 155 1.48 -17.80 4.45
N CYS A 156 0.37 -17.44 3.83
CA CYS A 156 0.30 -16.36 2.85
C CYS A 156 -1.11 -15.74 2.81
N SER A 157 -1.20 -14.50 2.30
CA SER A 157 -2.48 -13.78 2.21
C SER A 157 -3.47 -14.45 1.26
N THR A 158 -2.98 -15.05 0.18
CA THR A 158 -3.81 -15.73 -0.83
C THR A 158 -4.17 -17.17 -0.47
N CYS A 159 -3.49 -17.80 0.48
CA CYS A 159 -3.82 -19.14 0.98
C CYS A 159 -4.82 -19.11 2.13
N SER A 160 -5.25 -17.95 2.55
CA SER A 160 -6.19 -17.73 3.64
C SER A 160 -7.60 -17.49 3.09
N ASN A 161 -8.63 -17.93 3.82
CA ASN A 161 -10.02 -17.55 3.54
C ASN A 161 -10.39 -16.18 4.15
N ARG A 162 -9.44 -15.49 4.75
CA ARG A 162 -9.61 -14.23 5.47
C ARG A 162 -9.36 -13.07 4.51
N SER A 163 -10.40 -12.64 3.78
CA SER A 163 -10.27 -11.67 2.68
C SER A 163 -11.18 -10.45 2.81
N ASP A 164 -12.10 -10.42 3.76
CA ASP A 164 -13.03 -9.30 3.93
C ASP A 164 -12.30 -8.07 4.43
N LEU A 165 -12.51 -6.93 3.75
CA LEU A 165 -11.91 -5.63 4.06
C LEU A 165 -12.82 -4.73 4.91
N SER A 166 -14.01 -5.19 5.28
CA SER A 166 -14.92 -4.45 6.15
C SER A 166 -14.38 -4.37 7.58
N LEU A 167 -14.69 -3.28 8.26
CA LEU A 167 -14.32 -3.10 9.67
C LEU A 167 -15.00 -4.16 10.55
N ILE A 168 -14.21 -4.83 11.39
CA ILE A 168 -14.71 -5.73 12.43
C ILE A 168 -14.88 -4.94 13.73
N LYS A 169 -16.04 -5.05 14.37
CA LYS A 169 -16.35 -4.24 15.55
C LYS A 169 -15.91 -4.84 16.87
N ASP A 170 -15.81 -6.13 17.01
CA ASP A 170 -15.55 -6.80 18.30
C ASP A 170 -14.42 -7.83 18.19
N SER A 171 -13.32 -7.48 17.54
CA SER A 171 -12.18 -8.38 17.41
C SER A 171 -11.06 -7.99 18.38
N ASN A 172 -10.32 -8.99 18.84
CA ASN A 172 -9.15 -8.80 19.70
C ASN A 172 -7.92 -8.41 18.87
N GLY A 173 -7.77 -7.11 18.61
CA GLY A 173 -6.60 -6.57 17.96
C GLY A 173 -6.61 -6.59 16.43
N PHE A 174 -7.72 -7.02 15.80
CA PHE A 174 -7.84 -7.07 14.33
C PHE A 174 -8.90 -6.08 13.83
N ILE A 175 -8.54 -5.30 12.82
CA ILE A 175 -9.44 -4.28 12.25
C ILE A 175 -10.36 -4.88 11.19
N THR A 176 -9.84 -5.80 10.39
CA THR A 176 -10.57 -6.48 9.32
C THR A 176 -10.29 -7.98 9.36
N GLU A 177 -11.13 -8.77 8.71
CA GLU A 177 -10.83 -10.20 8.51
C GLU A 177 -9.51 -10.37 7.75
N TYR A 178 -9.26 -9.54 6.75
CA TYR A 178 -8.02 -9.57 5.98
C TYR A 178 -6.78 -9.32 6.84
N SER A 179 -6.88 -8.51 7.89
CA SER A 179 -5.77 -8.29 8.83
C SER A 179 -5.37 -9.57 9.58
N MET A 180 -6.26 -10.56 9.63
CA MET A 180 -5.97 -11.86 10.24
C MET A 180 -5.20 -12.80 9.31
N SER A 181 -4.95 -12.42 8.07
CA SER A 181 -4.31 -13.29 7.06
C SER A 181 -2.81 -13.48 7.30
N THR A 182 -2.04 -12.40 7.35
CA THR A 182 -0.60 -12.43 7.66
C THR A 182 -0.21 -11.24 8.52
N ALA A 183 0.94 -11.30 9.17
CA ALA A 183 1.47 -10.18 9.96
C ALA A 183 1.68 -8.93 9.10
N SER A 184 2.21 -9.08 7.91
CA SER A 184 2.44 -7.98 6.95
C SER A 184 1.13 -7.30 6.55
N GLU A 185 0.09 -8.08 6.23
CA GLU A 185 -1.22 -7.55 5.88
C GLU A 185 -1.91 -6.89 7.07
N ASP A 186 -1.75 -7.44 8.27
CA ASP A 186 -2.27 -6.85 9.50
C ASP A 186 -1.66 -5.46 9.75
N MET A 187 -0.34 -5.33 9.64
CA MET A 187 0.35 -4.04 9.77
C MET A 187 -0.13 -3.04 8.73
N ALA A 188 -0.24 -3.46 7.48
CA ALA A 188 -0.70 -2.61 6.39
C ALA A 188 -2.15 -2.15 6.60
N GLU A 189 -3.03 -3.03 7.10
CA GLU A 189 -4.41 -2.66 7.44
C GLU A 189 -4.46 -1.66 8.59
N VAL A 190 -3.73 -1.88 9.68
CA VAL A 190 -3.65 -0.93 10.80
C VAL A 190 -3.17 0.44 10.31
N PHE A 191 -2.06 0.47 9.57
CA PHE A 191 -1.52 1.70 9.01
C PHE A 191 -2.53 2.42 8.11
N SER A 192 -3.23 1.68 7.26
CA SER A 192 -4.22 2.27 6.34
C SER A 192 -5.37 2.96 7.07
N PHE A 193 -5.85 2.37 8.17
CA PHE A 193 -6.85 3.01 9.03
C PHE A 193 -6.29 4.21 9.78
N MET A 194 -5.04 4.15 10.24
CA MET A 194 -4.40 5.31 10.87
C MET A 194 -4.35 6.51 9.93
N MET A 195 -4.16 6.28 8.64
CA MET A 195 -4.08 7.34 7.63
C MET A 195 -5.45 7.84 7.14
N THR A 196 -6.50 7.02 7.21
CA THR A 196 -7.81 7.35 6.62
C THR A 196 -8.90 7.58 7.66
N ASP A 197 -8.81 6.98 8.84
CA ASP A 197 -9.88 7.01 9.84
C ASP A 197 -9.34 6.91 11.27
N MET A 198 -8.38 7.77 11.59
CA MET A 198 -7.69 7.75 12.90
C MET A 198 -8.65 7.99 14.07
N ASP A 199 -9.67 8.83 13.89
CA ASP A 199 -10.61 9.13 14.96
C ASP A 199 -11.43 7.90 15.36
N ASN A 200 -11.96 7.17 14.38
CA ASN A 200 -12.68 5.93 14.64
C ASN A 200 -11.75 4.84 15.22
N LEU A 201 -10.55 4.73 14.67
CA LEU A 201 -9.53 3.80 15.17
C LEU A 201 -9.19 4.07 16.64
N SER A 202 -9.05 5.34 17.03
CA SER A 202 -8.79 5.75 18.41
C SER A 202 -9.92 5.35 19.36
N ILE A 203 -11.17 5.48 18.91
CA ILE A 203 -12.34 5.07 19.68
C ILE A 203 -12.33 3.54 19.91
N ILE A 204 -12.12 2.78 18.85
CA ILE A 204 -12.09 1.31 18.91
C ILE A 204 -10.96 0.82 19.83
N SER A 205 -9.78 1.45 19.73
CA SER A 205 -8.60 1.02 20.49
C SER A 205 -8.68 1.34 21.99
N GLN A 206 -9.61 2.19 22.43
CA GLN A 206 -9.83 2.45 23.85
C GLN A 206 -10.20 1.17 24.62
N ASP A 207 -10.98 0.28 23.99
CA ASP A 207 -11.44 -0.96 24.59
C ASP A 207 -10.70 -2.20 24.06
N ASP A 208 -9.65 -2.00 23.26
CA ASP A 208 -8.87 -3.06 22.64
C ASP A 208 -7.37 -2.79 22.86
N SER A 209 -6.83 -3.37 23.94
CA SER A 209 -5.42 -3.19 24.30
C SER A 209 -4.45 -3.76 23.29
N ILE A 210 -4.81 -4.84 22.60
CA ILE A 210 -3.99 -5.44 21.54
C ILE A 210 -3.88 -4.48 20.38
N LEU A 211 -5.00 -3.94 19.92
CA LEU A 211 -5.03 -2.97 18.83
C LEU A 211 -4.25 -1.70 19.21
N ASN A 212 -4.39 -1.23 20.45
CA ASN A 212 -3.62 -0.09 20.94
C ASN A 212 -2.11 -0.34 20.90
N ASN A 213 -1.67 -1.53 21.30
CA ASN A 213 -0.25 -1.92 21.21
C ASN A 213 0.24 -1.94 19.76
N LYS A 214 -0.59 -2.44 18.83
CA LYS A 214 -0.29 -2.46 17.40
C LYS A 214 -0.14 -1.05 16.83
N ILE A 215 -1.06 -0.15 17.16
CA ILE A 215 -0.98 1.26 16.74
C ILE A 215 0.31 1.90 17.26
N ASN A 216 0.61 1.74 18.54
CA ASN A 216 1.83 2.30 19.14
C ASN A 216 3.10 1.73 18.50
N PHE A 217 3.10 0.45 18.14
CA PHE A 217 4.22 -0.17 17.42
C PHE A 217 4.42 0.48 16.06
N ILE A 218 3.36 0.66 15.27
CA ILE A 218 3.45 1.31 13.95
C ILE A 218 3.96 2.75 14.10
N VAL A 219 3.43 3.52 15.04
CA VAL A 219 3.91 4.89 15.30
C VAL A 219 5.40 4.89 15.59
N SER A 220 5.84 4.04 16.50
CA SER A 220 7.25 3.97 16.92
C SER A 220 8.17 3.59 15.75
N GLU A 221 7.80 2.59 14.97
CA GLU A 221 8.64 2.12 13.87
C GLU A 221 8.66 3.09 12.68
N ILE A 222 7.53 3.71 12.35
CA ILE A 222 7.48 4.76 11.32
C ILE A 222 8.34 5.96 11.73
N GLN A 223 8.33 6.35 12.99
CA GLN A 223 9.15 7.46 13.49
C GLN A 223 10.65 7.18 13.41
N LYS A 224 11.07 5.92 13.40
CA LYS A 224 12.47 5.55 13.12
C LYS A 224 12.87 5.82 11.68
N ILE A 225 11.92 5.76 10.74
CA ILE A 225 12.15 6.11 9.34
C ILE A 225 12.21 7.64 9.19
N ASP A 226 11.20 8.33 9.75
CA ASP A 226 11.11 9.79 9.73
C ASP A 226 10.49 10.28 11.04
N ASN A 227 11.31 10.91 11.88
CA ASN A 227 10.90 11.40 13.20
C ASN A 227 9.80 12.48 13.10
N ASN A 228 9.67 13.14 11.97
CA ASN A 228 8.67 14.19 11.72
C ASN A 228 7.42 13.67 11.01
N PHE A 229 7.27 12.37 10.86
CA PHE A 229 6.11 11.79 10.18
C PHE A 229 4.80 12.15 10.89
N LYS A 230 3.80 12.56 10.11
CA LYS A 230 2.47 12.92 10.61
C LYS A 230 1.42 11.97 10.06
N PHE A 231 0.66 11.35 10.98
CA PHE A 231 -0.46 10.46 10.63
C PHE A 231 -1.74 11.23 10.25
N LYS A 232 -1.75 12.55 10.42
CA LYS A 232 -2.87 13.44 10.05
C LYS A 232 -2.39 14.59 9.19
#